data_7a141d5b1cd484ea970f3634bcc9662e
#
_entry.id   7a141d5b1cd484ea970f3634bcc9662e
#
_cell.length_a   1.000
_cell.length_b   1.000
_cell.length_c   1.000
_cell.angle_alpha   90.00
_cell.angle_beta   90.00
_cell.angle_gamma   90.00
#
_symmetry.space_group_name_H-M   'P 1'
#
loop_
_entity.id
_entity.type
_entity.pdbx_description
1 polymer ?
#
loop_
_entity_poly.entity_id
_entity_poly.type
_entity_poly.pdbx_seq_one_letter_code
_entity_poly.pdbx_strand_id
1 'polypeptide(L)'
;MERGRSVKSLAATWLLAALVSVAAAMPASADETLVLIVSADSKVDQLDSLEVRKLFLGMTVTHNGDRLRPLLNEAEPRLKDVFLQNVVSMTDMTYDRRLLRLALQGGRSLPATYTDKGMLIDTVAADPTAVSFAWAKDVQHDKRIRILRVLWHD
;
A
#
# COMPACT_ATOMS: atom_id res chain seq x y z
N MET A 1 -62.40 55.05 -43.21
CA MET A 1 -61.22 55.89 -43.19
C MET A 1 -60.42 55.43 -41.99
N GLU A 2 -59.46 54.84 -42.32
CA GLU A 2 -58.00 54.88 -42.15
C GLU A 2 -57.48 54.08 -40.99
N ARG A 3 -56.75 53.13 -41.43
CA ARG A 3 -55.30 52.79 -41.27
C ARG A 3 -55.00 52.37 -39.86
N GLY A 4 -54.69 51.20 -39.65
CA GLY A 4 -53.53 50.45 -40.15
C GLY A 4 -52.25 50.76 -39.34
N ARG A 5 -51.86 49.89 -38.55
CA ARG A 5 -50.42 49.63 -38.42
C ARG A 5 -50.13 48.40 -37.57
N SER A 6 -49.67 47.48 -38.33
CA SER A 6 -48.96 46.30 -37.87
C SER A 6 -47.84 46.67 -36.90
N VAL A 7 -47.85 46.09 -35.75
CA VAL A 7 -46.69 46.05 -34.89
C VAL A 7 -46.11 44.63 -34.89
N LYS A 8 -44.98 44.49 -35.56
CA LYS A 8 -44.28 43.25 -35.67
C LYS A 8 -43.67 42.98 -34.28
N SER A 9 -44.18 41.97 -33.65
CA SER A 9 -43.58 41.39 -32.44
C SER A 9 -42.26 40.69 -32.81
N LEU A 10 -41.16 41.28 -32.42
CA LEU A 10 -39.85 40.66 -32.46
C LEU A 10 -39.76 39.68 -31.30
N ALA A 11 -39.88 38.40 -31.59
CA ALA A 11 -39.57 37.33 -30.67
C ALA A 11 -38.04 37.28 -30.46
N ALA A 12 -37.60 37.81 -29.35
CA ALA A 12 -36.23 37.64 -28.92
C ALA A 12 -36.07 36.24 -28.34
N THR A 13 -35.52 35.39 -29.15
CA THR A 13 -35.12 34.04 -28.74
C THR A 13 -33.88 34.10 -27.86
N TRP A 14 -34.06 33.98 -26.55
CA TRP A 14 -32.96 33.84 -25.61
C TRP A 14 -32.51 32.37 -25.62
N LEU A 15 -31.45 32.08 -26.35
CA LEU A 15 -30.71 30.83 -26.26
C LEU A 15 -29.90 30.86 -24.95
N LEU A 16 -30.47 30.27 -23.91
CA LEU A 16 -29.70 29.94 -22.69
C LEU A 16 -28.80 28.77 -23.02
N ALA A 17 -27.53 29.07 -23.30
CA ALA A 17 -26.47 28.06 -23.33
C ALA A 17 -26.20 27.56 -21.91
N ALA A 18 -26.79 26.41 -21.55
CA ALA A 18 -26.46 25.72 -20.33
C ALA A 18 -25.03 25.17 -20.45
N LEU A 19 -24.07 25.87 -19.87
CA LEU A 19 -22.71 25.39 -19.71
C LEU A 19 -22.72 24.31 -18.63
N VAL A 20 -22.84 23.05 -19.05
CA VAL A 20 -22.66 21.90 -18.16
C VAL A 20 -21.17 21.81 -17.86
N SER A 21 -20.75 22.39 -16.75
CA SER A 21 -19.44 22.15 -16.17
C SER A 21 -19.39 20.71 -15.66
N VAL A 22 -18.87 19.81 -16.47
CA VAL A 22 -18.42 18.49 -16.00
C VAL A 22 -17.22 18.74 -15.12
N ALA A 23 -17.46 18.91 -13.83
CA ALA A 23 -16.41 18.80 -12.83
C ALA A 23 -15.91 17.34 -12.91
N ALA A 24 -14.81 17.15 -13.61
CA ALA A 24 -14.05 15.91 -13.50
C ALA A 24 -13.66 15.77 -12.02
N ALA A 25 -14.41 14.92 -11.31
CA ALA A 25 -14.00 14.48 -10.00
C ALA A 25 -12.66 13.75 -10.21
N MET A 26 -11.54 14.44 -9.95
CA MET A 26 -10.26 13.78 -9.76
C MET A 26 -10.48 12.72 -8.67
N PRO A 27 -10.15 11.46 -8.91
CA PRO A 27 -10.15 10.51 -7.82
C PRO A 27 -9.22 11.11 -6.76
N ALA A 28 -9.77 11.42 -5.59
CA ALA A 28 -8.97 11.73 -4.43
C ALA A 28 -8.00 10.54 -4.32
N SER A 29 -6.71 10.81 -4.45
CA SER A 29 -5.69 9.83 -4.13
C SER A 29 -5.99 9.41 -2.70
N ALA A 30 -6.54 8.21 -2.53
CA ALA A 30 -6.74 7.67 -1.19
C ALA A 30 -5.34 7.67 -0.57
N ASP A 31 -5.17 8.35 0.56
CA ASP A 31 -3.91 8.39 1.30
C ASP A 31 -3.36 6.98 1.38
N GLU A 32 -2.35 6.68 0.57
CA GLU A 32 -1.73 5.38 0.57
C GLU A 32 -0.81 5.32 1.78
N THR A 33 -1.24 4.58 2.78
CA THR A 33 -0.45 4.39 4.00
C THR A 33 0.12 2.98 4.01
N LEU A 34 1.45 2.89 3.97
CA LEU A 34 2.19 1.64 4.10
C LEU A 34 2.35 1.31 5.58
N VAL A 35 1.95 0.12 5.97
CA VAL A 35 2.00 -0.35 7.36
C VAL A 35 2.76 -1.66 7.50
N LEU A 36 3.42 -1.82 8.64
CA LEU A 36 3.99 -3.09 9.08
C LEU A 36 2.91 -3.90 9.78
N ILE A 37 2.77 -5.16 9.39
CA ILE A 37 1.71 -6.04 9.89
C ILE A 37 2.28 -7.31 10.50
N VAL A 38 1.58 -7.78 11.53
CA VAL A 38 1.84 -9.04 12.23
C VAL A 38 0.51 -9.72 12.53
N SER A 39 0.54 -11.00 12.94
CA SER A 39 -0.64 -11.68 13.48
C SER A 39 -1.19 -10.92 14.70
N ALA A 40 -2.51 -10.97 14.90
CA ALA A 40 -3.13 -10.48 16.12
C ALA A 40 -2.60 -11.20 17.38
N ASP A 41 -2.17 -12.46 17.22
CA ASP A 41 -1.59 -13.29 18.29
C ASP A 41 -0.08 -13.11 18.47
N SER A 42 0.54 -12.26 17.67
CA SER A 42 1.98 -11.99 17.77
C SER A 42 2.34 -11.32 19.10
N LYS A 43 3.45 -11.75 19.69
CA LYS A 43 4.04 -11.16 20.89
C LYS A 43 4.93 -9.95 20.62
N VAL A 44 5.06 -9.56 19.35
CA VAL A 44 5.87 -8.40 18.94
C VAL A 44 5.09 -7.14 19.25
N ASP A 45 5.58 -6.35 20.20
CA ASP A 45 4.93 -5.10 20.60
C ASP A 45 5.34 -3.93 19.70
N GLN A 46 6.62 -3.91 19.32
CA GLN A 46 7.16 -2.88 18.44
C GLN A 46 8.42 -3.39 17.75
N LEU A 47 8.71 -2.82 16.58
CA LEU A 47 9.97 -2.96 15.87
C LEU A 47 10.42 -1.56 15.44
N ASP A 48 11.65 -1.21 15.70
CA ASP A 48 12.19 0.04 15.19
C ASP A 48 12.52 -0.04 13.69
N SER A 49 12.81 1.10 13.07
CA SER A 49 13.08 1.14 11.63
C SER A 49 14.33 0.36 11.23
N LEU A 50 15.32 0.28 12.12
CA LEU A 50 16.55 -0.47 11.87
C LEU A 50 16.29 -1.97 11.96
N GLU A 51 15.49 -2.42 12.91
CA GLU A 51 15.10 -3.83 13.08
C GLU A 51 14.29 -4.31 11.88
N VAL A 52 13.30 -3.53 11.44
CA VAL A 52 12.52 -3.81 10.22
C VAL A 52 13.46 -3.93 9.03
N ARG A 53 14.36 -2.97 8.83
CA ARG A 53 15.32 -3.01 7.73
C ARG A 53 16.24 -4.24 7.80
N LYS A 54 16.80 -4.55 8.97
CA LYS A 54 17.64 -5.74 9.19
C LYS A 54 16.90 -7.02 8.84
N LEU A 55 15.66 -7.13 9.31
CA LEU A 55 14.80 -8.30 9.08
C LEU A 55 14.64 -8.59 7.58
N PHE A 56 14.25 -7.57 6.80
CA PHE A 56 14.07 -7.73 5.36
C PHE A 56 15.38 -7.79 4.56
N LEU A 57 16.50 -7.41 5.16
CA LEU A 57 17.84 -7.63 4.59
C LEU A 57 18.40 -9.03 4.86
N GLY A 58 17.61 -9.95 5.41
CA GLY A 58 17.99 -11.34 5.70
C GLY A 58 18.83 -11.49 6.96
N MET A 59 18.81 -10.50 7.85
CA MET A 59 19.46 -10.63 9.17
C MET A 59 18.48 -11.24 10.16
N THR A 60 19.00 -12.00 11.12
CA THR A 60 18.20 -12.55 12.21
C THR A 60 17.80 -11.43 13.16
N VAL A 61 16.49 -11.28 13.36
CA VAL A 61 15.90 -10.42 14.39
C VAL A 61 15.06 -11.32 15.29
N THR A 62 15.28 -11.22 16.59
CA THR A 62 14.53 -11.96 17.61
C THR A 62 13.77 -11.00 18.49
N HIS A 63 12.57 -11.38 18.89
CA HIS A 63 11.75 -10.61 19.81
C HIS A 63 11.13 -11.56 20.83
N ASN A 64 11.31 -11.30 22.13
CA ASN A 64 10.87 -12.16 23.22
C ASN A 64 11.33 -13.63 23.10
N GLY A 65 12.52 -13.86 22.51
CA GLY A 65 13.08 -15.20 22.28
C GLY A 65 12.65 -15.87 20.98
N ASP A 66 11.64 -15.36 20.31
CA ASP A 66 11.17 -15.89 19.02
C ASP A 66 11.90 -15.21 17.85
N ARG A 67 12.37 -16.01 16.90
CA ARG A 67 12.97 -15.52 15.67
C ARG A 67 11.88 -15.04 14.72
N LEU A 68 11.95 -13.79 14.31
CA LEU A 68 10.98 -13.22 13.37
C LEU A 68 11.22 -13.71 11.95
N ARG A 69 10.13 -13.93 11.23
CA ARG A 69 10.09 -14.42 9.87
C ARG A 69 9.55 -13.34 8.92
N PRO A 70 10.40 -12.72 8.10
CA PRO A 70 9.96 -11.73 7.13
C PRO A 70 9.24 -12.39 5.97
N LEU A 71 8.11 -11.82 5.54
CA LEU A 71 7.36 -12.18 4.34
C LEU A 71 7.33 -10.98 3.41
N LEU A 72 7.87 -11.14 2.21
CA LEU A 72 7.92 -10.09 1.20
C LEU A 72 6.61 -10.05 0.41
N ASN A 73 5.96 -8.91 0.42
CA ASN A 73 4.71 -8.69 -0.32
C ASN A 73 5.01 -8.16 -1.72
N GLU A 74 4.80 -8.99 -2.73
CA GLU A 74 4.93 -8.64 -4.14
C GLU A 74 3.59 -8.70 -4.88
N ALA A 75 2.47 -8.65 -4.15
CA ALA A 75 1.13 -8.66 -4.76
C ALA A 75 0.88 -7.42 -5.64
N GLU A 76 1.52 -6.31 -5.32
CA GLU A 76 1.46 -5.06 -6.09
C GLU A 76 2.86 -4.47 -6.27
N PRO A 77 3.30 -4.19 -7.52
CA PRO A 77 4.62 -3.62 -7.78
C PRO A 77 4.86 -2.30 -7.02
N ARG A 78 3.88 -1.39 -7.02
CA ARG A 78 3.99 -0.11 -6.30
C ARG A 78 4.19 -0.28 -4.80
N LEU A 79 3.50 -1.23 -4.17
CA LEU A 79 3.65 -1.53 -2.75
C LEU A 79 5.09 -1.95 -2.41
N LYS A 80 5.64 -2.87 -3.21
CA LYS A 80 7.03 -3.34 -3.08
C LYS A 80 8.02 -2.18 -3.28
N ASP A 81 7.84 -1.38 -4.32
CA ASP A 81 8.74 -0.25 -4.62
C ASP A 81 8.75 0.76 -3.49
N VAL A 82 7.58 1.17 -3.00
CA VAL A 82 7.47 2.12 -1.87
C VAL A 82 8.15 1.56 -0.62
N PHE A 83 7.93 0.28 -0.31
CA PHE A 83 8.59 -0.38 0.81
C PHE A 83 10.11 -0.41 0.65
N LEU A 84 10.60 -0.86 -0.49
CA LEU A 84 12.05 -0.96 -0.72
C LEU A 84 12.74 0.40 -0.67
N GLN A 85 12.15 1.43 -1.25
CA GLN A 85 12.73 2.77 -1.28
C GLN A 85 12.73 3.44 0.09
N ASN A 86 11.61 3.39 0.80
CA ASN A 86 11.43 4.17 2.03
C ASN A 86 11.86 3.42 3.30
N VAL A 87 11.81 2.09 3.32
CA VAL A 87 12.14 1.28 4.50
C VAL A 87 13.50 0.63 4.37
N VAL A 88 13.76 -0.02 3.24
CA VAL A 88 15.00 -0.76 3.00
C VAL A 88 16.10 0.15 2.43
N SER A 89 15.71 1.26 1.78
CA SER A 89 16.60 2.20 1.06
C SER A 89 17.36 1.53 -0.07
N MET A 90 16.67 0.74 -0.87
CA MET A 90 17.21 0.04 -2.03
C MET A 90 16.23 0.07 -3.19
N THR A 91 16.76 -0.01 -4.42
CA THR A 91 15.96 -0.32 -5.60
C THR A 91 15.67 -1.82 -5.64
N ASP A 92 14.61 -2.20 -6.36
CA ASP A 92 14.21 -3.60 -6.55
C ASP A 92 15.39 -4.45 -7.07
N MET A 93 16.05 -4.01 -8.13
CA MET A 93 17.21 -4.70 -8.70
C MET A 93 18.36 -4.90 -7.68
N THR A 94 18.63 -3.91 -6.85
CA THR A 94 19.69 -4.00 -5.83
C THR A 94 19.30 -4.96 -4.74
N TYR A 95 18.05 -4.98 -4.37
CA TYR A 95 17.49 -5.88 -3.38
C TYR A 95 17.54 -7.33 -3.85
N ASP A 96 17.09 -7.61 -5.07
CA ASP A 96 17.12 -8.96 -5.65
C ASP A 96 18.55 -9.51 -5.75
N ARG A 97 19.51 -8.69 -6.19
CA ARG A 97 20.92 -9.08 -6.21
C ARG A 97 21.47 -9.41 -4.81
N ARG A 98 21.00 -8.68 -3.80
CA ARG A 98 21.37 -8.97 -2.41
C ARG A 98 20.79 -10.30 -1.95
N LEU A 99 19.51 -10.56 -2.19
CA LEU A 99 18.87 -11.82 -1.86
C LEU A 99 19.54 -13.00 -2.55
N LEU A 100 19.83 -12.87 -3.84
CA LEU A 100 20.55 -13.90 -4.59
C LEU A 100 21.94 -14.19 -3.97
N ARG A 101 22.69 -13.16 -3.60
CA ARG A 101 23.98 -13.32 -2.93
C ARG A 101 23.84 -14.06 -1.60
N LEU A 102 22.84 -13.73 -0.81
CA LEU A 102 22.56 -14.41 0.46
C LEU A 102 22.18 -15.87 0.25
N ALA A 103 21.39 -16.18 -0.78
CA ALA A 103 21.02 -17.54 -1.16
C ALA A 103 22.27 -18.40 -1.48
N LEU A 104 23.20 -17.83 -2.25
CA LEU A 104 24.44 -18.50 -2.65
C LEU A 104 25.43 -18.73 -1.48
N GLN A 105 25.39 -17.88 -0.46
CA GLN A 105 26.26 -18.01 0.72
C GLN A 105 25.79 -19.10 1.69
N GLY A 106 24.56 -19.62 1.53
CA GLY A 106 23.96 -20.65 2.39
C GLY A 106 23.67 -20.20 3.83
N GLY A 107 22.82 -20.95 4.52
CA GLY A 107 22.58 -20.79 5.97
C GLY A 107 21.79 -19.57 6.43
N ARG A 108 21.33 -18.70 5.54
CA ARG A 108 20.46 -17.56 5.89
C ARG A 108 19.04 -17.79 5.42
N SER A 109 18.07 -17.46 6.28
CA SER A 109 16.67 -17.44 5.90
C SER A 109 16.40 -16.22 5.03
N LEU A 110 16.10 -16.47 3.76
CA LEU A 110 15.57 -15.42 2.87
C LEU A 110 14.13 -15.10 3.24
N PRO A 111 13.68 -13.85 3.06
CA PRO A 111 12.26 -13.55 3.09
C PRO A 111 11.49 -14.43 2.10
N ALA A 112 10.42 -15.08 2.56
CA ALA A 112 9.51 -15.77 1.66
C ALA A 112 8.69 -14.75 0.89
N THR A 113 8.54 -14.95 -0.42
CA THR A 113 7.85 -14.00 -1.31
C THR A 113 6.44 -14.46 -1.59
N TYR A 114 5.49 -13.53 -1.56
CA TYR A 114 4.07 -13.74 -1.84
C TYR A 114 3.60 -12.77 -2.92
N THR A 115 3.06 -13.31 -3.99
CA THR A 115 2.46 -12.56 -5.11
C THR A 115 0.94 -12.48 -5.00
N ASP A 116 0.33 -13.26 -4.11
CA ASP A 116 -1.09 -13.23 -3.79
C ASP A 116 -1.31 -12.60 -2.42
N LYS A 117 -2.09 -11.53 -2.40
CA LYS A 117 -2.38 -10.76 -1.18
C LYS A 117 -3.16 -11.58 -0.14
N GLY A 118 -4.13 -12.37 -0.58
CA GLY A 118 -4.94 -13.20 0.32
C GLY A 118 -4.09 -14.26 1.01
N MET A 119 -3.24 -14.98 0.24
CA MET A 119 -2.32 -15.98 0.79
C MET A 119 -1.32 -15.35 1.77
N LEU A 120 -0.82 -14.16 1.48
CA LEU A 120 0.08 -13.45 2.40
C LEU A 120 -0.62 -13.16 3.72
N ILE A 121 -1.81 -12.55 3.67
CA ILE A 121 -2.58 -12.19 4.86
C ILE A 121 -2.92 -13.42 5.68
N ASP A 122 -3.36 -14.51 5.06
CA ASP A 122 -3.66 -15.76 5.74
C ASP A 122 -2.41 -16.37 6.41
N THR A 123 -1.25 -16.27 5.75
CA THR A 123 0.02 -16.74 6.31
C THR A 123 0.46 -15.90 7.51
N VAL A 124 0.35 -14.56 7.41
CA VAL A 124 0.65 -13.66 8.54
C VAL A 124 -0.28 -13.94 9.72
N ALA A 125 -1.57 -14.12 9.45
CA ALA A 125 -2.57 -14.40 10.48
C ALA A 125 -2.30 -15.71 11.22
N ALA A 126 -1.82 -16.73 10.52
CA ALA A 126 -1.57 -18.07 11.06
C ALA A 126 -0.21 -18.21 11.79
N ASP A 127 0.73 -17.30 11.58
CA ASP A 127 2.08 -17.38 12.14
C ASP A 127 2.39 -16.16 13.02
N PRO A 128 2.41 -16.32 14.36
CA PRO A 128 2.72 -15.22 15.28
C PRO A 128 4.12 -14.62 15.13
N THR A 129 5.04 -15.30 14.44
CA THR A 129 6.40 -14.82 14.18
C THR A 129 6.54 -14.11 12.84
N ALA A 130 5.55 -14.23 11.97
CA ALA A 130 5.55 -13.60 10.66
C ALA A 130 5.42 -12.09 10.75
N VAL A 131 6.22 -11.39 9.96
CA VAL A 131 6.20 -9.95 9.80
C VAL A 131 6.14 -9.62 8.31
N SER A 132 5.21 -8.78 7.91
CA SER A 132 5.06 -8.34 6.54
C SER A 132 4.65 -6.87 6.46
N PHE A 133 4.36 -6.39 5.28
CA PHE A 133 3.88 -5.04 5.03
C PHE A 133 2.72 -5.07 4.05
N ALA A 134 1.83 -4.09 4.15
CA ALA A 134 0.65 -3.97 3.31
C ALA A 134 0.19 -2.52 3.23
N TRP A 135 -0.73 -2.22 2.32
CA TRP A 135 -1.51 -0.98 2.42
C TRP A 135 -2.48 -1.09 3.60
N ALA A 136 -2.59 -0.02 4.39
CA ALA A 136 -3.49 0.02 5.54
C ALA A 136 -4.93 -0.32 5.16
N LYS A 137 -5.41 0.17 4.01
CA LYS A 137 -6.75 -0.11 3.47
C LYS A 137 -7.06 -1.59 3.29
N ASP A 138 -6.04 -2.41 3.04
CA ASP A 138 -6.19 -3.85 2.78
C ASP A 138 -6.33 -4.68 4.05
N VAL A 139 -5.87 -4.16 5.19
CA VAL A 139 -5.77 -4.94 6.44
C VAL A 139 -6.50 -4.31 7.63
N GLN A 140 -6.90 -3.04 7.56
CA GLN A 140 -7.49 -2.30 8.70
C GLN A 140 -8.78 -2.92 9.26
N HIS A 141 -9.47 -3.75 8.48
CA HIS A 141 -10.72 -4.41 8.89
C HIS A 141 -10.55 -5.91 9.19
N ASP A 142 -9.35 -6.47 8.98
CA ASP A 142 -9.07 -7.86 9.29
C ASP A 142 -8.61 -8.02 10.74
N LYS A 143 -9.51 -8.55 11.59
CA LYS A 143 -9.25 -8.73 13.03
C LYS A 143 -8.13 -9.72 13.34
N ARG A 144 -7.71 -10.54 12.37
CA ARG A 144 -6.61 -11.50 12.51
C ARG A 144 -5.25 -10.84 12.39
N ILE A 145 -5.23 -9.61 11.86
CA ILE A 145 -4.03 -8.83 11.59
C ILE A 145 -3.95 -7.63 12.52
N ARG A 146 -2.77 -7.39 13.06
CA ARG A 146 -2.46 -6.19 13.84
C ARG A 146 -1.47 -5.33 13.09
N ILE A 147 -1.80 -4.05 12.92
CA ILE A 147 -0.87 -3.05 12.41
C ILE A 147 0.10 -2.69 13.53
N LEU A 148 1.37 -2.96 13.32
CA LEU A 148 2.42 -2.71 14.30
C LEU A 148 2.88 -1.25 14.25
N ARG A 149 3.06 -0.72 13.05
CA ARG A 149 3.41 0.68 12.84
C ARG A 149 3.16 1.15 11.40
N VAL A 150 3.04 2.45 11.23
CA VAL A 150 3.08 3.10 9.91
C VAL A 150 4.55 3.18 9.47
N LEU A 151 4.82 2.73 8.24
CA LEU A 151 6.16 2.76 7.64
C LEU A 151 6.32 3.98 6.73
N TRP A 152 5.27 4.34 6.02
CA TRP A 152 5.24 5.46 5.09
C TRP A 152 3.80 5.89 4.79
N HIS A 153 3.61 7.16 4.49
CA HIS A 153 2.35 7.73 3.99
C HIS A 153 2.65 8.77 2.91
N ASP A 154 1.73 8.89 1.94
CA ASP A 154 1.78 9.90 0.88
C ASP A 154 1.41 11.29 1.42
#